data_475398efa58e1cf470e62b4667bfc8c1
#
_entry.id   475398efa58e1cf470e62b4667bfc8c1
#
_cell.length_a   1.000
_cell.length_b   1.000
_cell.length_c   1.000
_cell.angle_alpha   90.00
_cell.angle_beta   90.00
_cell.angle_gamma   90.00
#
_symmetry.space_group_name_H-M   'P 1'
#
loop_
_entity.id
_entity.type
_entity.pdbx_description
1 polymer ?
#
loop_
_entity_poly.entity_id
_entity_poly.type
_entity_poly.pdbx_seq_one_letter_code
_entity_poly.pdbx_strand_id
1 'polypeptide(L)'
;CIIEAENHNNAVQTETFAPILYLIKYTGDVHEALELQNGVQQGLSSAIMTSDMREAHIFLSESGSDCGIANVNIGTSGAEIGGAFGGEKETGGGRESGSDAWKAYMRRQTNTINYGSDLPLAQGIEFNL
;
A
#
# COMPACT_ATOMS: atom_id res chain seq x y z
N CYS A 1 -11.79 -24.49 2.05
CA CYS A 1 -11.99 -24.96 0.67
C CYS A 1 -10.88 -24.39 -0.22
N ILE A 2 -10.35 -25.21 -1.14
CA ILE A 2 -9.36 -24.79 -2.14
C ILE A 2 -10.02 -24.92 -3.51
N ILE A 3 -9.99 -23.86 -4.30
CA ILE A 3 -10.67 -23.77 -5.59
C ILE A 3 -9.68 -23.29 -6.64
N GLU A 4 -9.50 -24.05 -7.72
CA GLU A 4 -8.81 -23.56 -8.91
C GLU A 4 -9.78 -22.67 -9.72
N ALA A 5 -9.36 -21.46 -10.05
CA ALA A 5 -10.20 -20.46 -10.70
C ALA A 5 -9.39 -19.56 -11.64
N GLU A 6 -10.10 -18.93 -12.55
CA GLU A 6 -9.54 -17.89 -13.40
C GLU A 6 -9.62 -16.53 -12.70
N ASN A 7 -8.57 -15.70 -12.84
CA ASN A 7 -8.49 -14.41 -12.16
C ASN A 7 -9.68 -13.47 -12.43
N HIS A 8 -10.22 -13.51 -13.65
CA HIS A 8 -11.36 -12.66 -14.06
C HIS A 8 -12.73 -13.12 -13.56
N ASN A 9 -12.80 -14.22 -12.82
CA ASN A 9 -14.06 -14.69 -12.25
C ASN A 9 -14.57 -13.72 -11.18
N ASN A 10 -15.84 -13.31 -11.28
CA ASN A 10 -16.43 -12.37 -10.33
C ASN A 10 -16.32 -12.80 -8.87
N ALA A 11 -16.38 -14.10 -8.59
CA ALA A 11 -16.23 -14.61 -7.22
C ALA A 11 -14.78 -14.43 -6.70
N VAL A 12 -13.78 -14.44 -7.59
CA VAL A 12 -12.38 -14.17 -7.25
C VAL A 12 -12.17 -12.66 -7.04
N GLN A 13 -12.79 -11.83 -7.88
CA GLN A 13 -12.68 -10.38 -7.83
C GLN A 13 -13.47 -9.73 -6.69
N THR A 14 -14.37 -10.48 -6.04
CA THR A 14 -15.19 -9.98 -4.94
C THR A 14 -14.67 -10.58 -3.63
N GLU A 15 -14.40 -9.72 -2.66
CA GLU A 15 -13.96 -10.18 -1.34
C GLU A 15 -15.02 -11.08 -0.69
N THR A 16 -14.61 -12.29 -0.27
CA THR A 16 -15.46 -13.29 0.35
C THR A 16 -14.95 -13.61 1.75
N PHE A 17 -15.67 -13.20 2.77
CA PHE A 17 -15.35 -13.52 4.17
C PHE A 17 -15.67 -14.97 4.50
N ALA A 18 -14.89 -15.91 3.98
CA ALA A 18 -15.04 -17.35 4.18
C ALA A 18 -13.69 -18.06 4.06
N PRO A 19 -13.53 -19.29 4.59
CA PRO A 19 -12.29 -20.06 4.49
C PRO A 19 -12.14 -20.68 3.08
N ILE A 20 -12.00 -19.82 2.08
CA ILE A 20 -11.83 -20.16 0.67
C ILE A 20 -10.46 -19.66 0.23
N LEU A 21 -9.67 -20.55 -0.42
CA LEU A 21 -8.43 -20.21 -1.09
C LEU A 21 -8.61 -20.45 -2.59
N TYR A 22 -8.45 -19.43 -3.37
CA TYR A 22 -8.40 -19.51 -4.83
C TYR A 22 -6.97 -19.77 -5.30
N LEU A 23 -6.80 -20.75 -6.18
CA LEU A 23 -5.56 -21.02 -6.90
C LEU A 23 -5.71 -20.53 -8.32
N ILE A 24 -4.88 -19.58 -8.70
CA ILE A 24 -4.87 -18.98 -10.03
C ILE A 24 -3.53 -19.30 -10.67
N LYS A 25 -3.56 -19.97 -11.81
CA LYS A 25 -2.35 -20.27 -12.57
C LYS A 25 -1.96 -19.08 -13.44
N TYR A 26 -0.68 -18.84 -13.52
CA TYR A 26 -0.08 -17.95 -14.53
C TYR A 26 1.09 -18.68 -15.19
N THR A 27 1.51 -18.25 -16.37
CA THR A 27 2.51 -18.95 -17.20
C THR A 27 3.73 -18.09 -17.51
N GLY A 28 3.67 -16.80 -17.22
CA GLY A 28 4.73 -15.84 -17.43
C GLY A 28 5.68 -15.74 -16.24
N ASP A 29 6.20 -14.55 -16.07
CA ASP A 29 7.14 -14.20 -15.02
C ASP A 29 6.44 -13.48 -13.83
N VAL A 30 7.24 -12.90 -12.93
CA VAL A 30 6.75 -12.15 -11.78
C VAL A 30 5.90 -10.93 -12.18
N HIS A 31 6.12 -10.35 -13.36
CA HIS A 31 5.33 -9.19 -13.82
C HIS A 31 3.89 -9.59 -14.15
N GLU A 32 3.69 -10.74 -14.82
CA GLU A 32 2.35 -11.28 -15.06
C GLU A 32 1.63 -11.57 -13.74
N ALA A 33 2.33 -12.19 -12.77
CA ALA A 33 1.77 -12.45 -11.46
C ALA A 33 1.36 -11.16 -10.74
N LEU A 34 2.16 -10.11 -10.85
CA LEU A 34 1.86 -8.78 -10.27
C LEU A 34 0.66 -8.12 -10.96
N GLU A 35 0.56 -8.21 -12.28
CA GLU A 35 -0.62 -7.68 -13.01
C GLU A 35 -1.91 -8.36 -12.54
N LEU A 36 -1.91 -9.69 -12.41
CA LEU A 36 -3.05 -10.45 -11.91
C LEU A 36 -3.39 -10.07 -10.46
N GLN A 37 -2.38 -9.97 -9.58
CA GLN A 37 -2.57 -9.59 -8.18
C GLN A 37 -3.09 -8.17 -8.05
N ASN A 38 -2.52 -7.22 -8.77
CA ASN A 38 -2.87 -5.80 -8.69
C ASN A 38 -4.21 -5.47 -9.36
N GLY A 39 -4.71 -6.38 -10.22
CA GLY A 39 -5.95 -6.23 -10.98
C GLY A 39 -7.24 -6.30 -10.15
N VAL A 40 -7.17 -6.30 -8.82
CA VAL A 40 -8.33 -6.30 -7.92
C VAL A 40 -8.48 -4.93 -7.24
N GLN A 41 -9.65 -4.66 -6.70
CA GLN A 41 -9.95 -3.38 -6.02
C GLN A 41 -9.38 -3.29 -4.61
N GLN A 42 -9.06 -4.42 -4.00
CA GLN A 42 -8.48 -4.50 -2.66
C GLN A 42 -6.94 -4.42 -2.72
N GLY A 43 -6.33 -3.88 -1.68
CA GLY A 43 -4.88 -3.74 -1.58
C GLY A 43 -4.40 -3.73 -0.14
N LEU A 44 -4.90 -4.64 0.70
CA LEU A 44 -4.51 -4.69 2.11
C LEU A 44 -3.15 -5.35 2.30
N SER A 45 -3.03 -6.61 1.91
CA SER A 45 -1.84 -7.42 2.20
C SER A 45 -1.54 -8.40 1.08
N SER A 46 -0.25 -8.55 0.80
CA SER A 46 0.26 -9.47 -0.21
C SER A 46 1.55 -10.13 0.25
N ALA A 47 1.91 -11.23 -0.38
CA ALA A 47 3.17 -11.90 -0.15
C ALA A 47 3.69 -12.59 -1.42
N ILE A 48 5.01 -12.60 -1.56
CA ILE A 48 5.71 -13.42 -2.54
C ILE A 48 6.52 -14.50 -1.82
N MET A 49 6.47 -15.72 -2.34
CA MET A 49 7.32 -16.83 -1.91
C MET A 49 8.31 -17.12 -3.03
N THR A 50 9.55 -16.70 -2.85
CA THR A 50 10.59 -16.84 -3.87
C THR A 50 11.97 -17.00 -3.25
N SER A 51 12.86 -17.69 -3.94
CA SER A 51 14.30 -17.71 -3.66
C SER A 51 15.09 -16.75 -4.56
N ASP A 52 14.45 -16.12 -5.53
CA ASP A 52 15.09 -15.16 -6.42
C ASP A 52 15.01 -13.74 -5.83
N MET A 53 16.18 -13.18 -5.54
CA MET A 53 16.32 -11.83 -5.01
C MET A 53 15.78 -10.77 -5.96
N ARG A 54 15.85 -10.99 -7.26
CA ARG A 54 15.35 -10.04 -8.27
C ARG A 54 13.83 -9.98 -8.27
N GLU A 55 13.18 -11.15 -8.20
CA GLU A 55 11.72 -11.21 -8.07
C GLU A 55 11.24 -10.53 -6.78
N ALA A 56 11.94 -10.76 -5.67
CA ALA A 56 11.64 -10.09 -4.41
C ALA A 56 11.76 -8.56 -4.52
N HIS A 57 12.82 -8.06 -5.19
CA HIS A 57 13.00 -6.64 -5.43
C HIS A 57 11.93 -6.05 -6.35
N ILE A 58 11.57 -6.74 -7.41
CA ILE A 58 10.48 -6.32 -8.32
C ILE A 58 9.17 -6.23 -7.54
N PHE A 59 8.86 -7.24 -6.75
CA PHE A 59 7.65 -7.29 -5.93
C PHE A 59 7.54 -6.13 -4.93
N LEU A 60 8.66 -5.71 -4.34
CA LEU A 60 8.72 -4.61 -3.36
C LEU A 60 8.96 -3.23 -4.00
N SER A 61 9.14 -3.15 -5.31
CA SER A 61 9.40 -1.89 -5.99
C SER A 61 8.12 -1.03 -6.13
N GLU A 62 8.28 0.21 -6.57
CA GLU A 62 7.17 1.14 -6.85
C GLU A 62 6.20 0.64 -7.93
N SER A 63 6.66 -0.24 -8.81
CA SER A 63 5.84 -0.92 -9.83
C SER A 63 5.44 -2.34 -9.43
N GLY A 64 5.71 -2.71 -8.19
CA GLY A 64 5.44 -4.05 -7.65
C GLY A 64 4.05 -4.20 -7.06
N SER A 65 3.97 -4.77 -5.87
CA SER A 65 2.69 -5.02 -5.21
C SER A 65 2.00 -3.72 -4.77
N ASP A 66 0.78 -3.52 -5.25
CA ASP A 66 -0.09 -2.38 -4.89
C ASP A 66 -0.92 -2.71 -3.63
N CYS A 67 -0.21 -3.03 -2.55
CA CYS A 67 -0.77 -3.34 -1.24
C CYS A 67 -0.07 -2.53 -0.14
N GLY A 68 -0.79 -2.23 0.92
CA GLY A 68 -0.23 -1.55 2.08
C GLY A 68 0.78 -2.41 2.86
N ILE A 69 0.67 -3.74 2.76
CA ILE A 69 1.59 -4.73 3.32
C ILE A 69 2.08 -5.63 2.19
N ALA A 70 3.39 -5.66 1.98
CA ALA A 70 4.03 -6.50 0.99
C ALA A 70 5.14 -7.32 1.66
N ASN A 71 4.94 -8.62 1.77
CA ASN A 71 5.83 -9.52 2.50
C ASN A 71 6.62 -10.43 1.54
N VAL A 72 7.82 -10.79 1.93
CA VAL A 72 8.65 -11.77 1.20
C VAL A 72 8.91 -12.97 2.09
N ASN A 73 8.55 -14.16 1.61
CA ASN A 73 8.74 -15.44 2.29
C ASN A 73 8.07 -15.54 3.67
N ILE A 74 7.02 -14.76 3.87
CA ILE A 74 6.15 -14.83 5.04
C ILE A 74 4.70 -14.60 4.59
N GLY A 75 3.73 -15.16 5.30
CA GLY A 75 2.31 -15.05 4.94
C GLY A 75 1.75 -13.63 5.08
N THR A 76 0.56 -13.44 4.52
CA THR A 76 -0.16 -12.15 4.51
C THR A 76 -0.86 -11.83 5.83
N SER A 77 -0.99 -12.78 6.76
CA SER A 77 -1.81 -12.67 7.97
C SER A 77 -1.15 -11.94 9.13
N GLY A 78 0.08 -11.49 8.99
CA GLY A 78 0.82 -10.83 10.05
C GLY A 78 1.58 -9.61 9.56
N ALA A 79 1.25 -8.45 10.09
CA ALA A 79 2.16 -7.32 10.05
C ALA A 79 3.11 -7.40 11.24
N GLU A 80 4.38 -7.11 11.03
CA GLU A 80 5.32 -6.94 12.13
C GLU A 80 4.83 -5.80 13.03
N ILE A 81 4.84 -6.00 14.35
CA ILE A 81 4.24 -5.05 15.32
C ILE A 81 4.84 -3.63 15.24
N GLY A 82 6.06 -3.51 14.74
CA GLY A 82 6.71 -2.22 14.50
C GLY A 82 6.28 -1.55 13.19
N GLY A 83 5.58 -2.26 12.31
CA GLY A 83 5.10 -1.77 11.03
C GLY A 83 3.75 -1.06 11.13
N ALA A 84 3.52 -0.07 10.29
CA ALA A 84 2.22 0.57 10.16
C ALA A 84 1.27 -0.34 9.36
N PHE A 85 0.13 -0.68 9.96
CA PHE A 85 -0.89 -1.52 9.34
C PHE A 85 -1.89 -0.69 8.55
N GLY A 86 -2.19 -1.10 7.35
CA GLY A 86 -3.20 -0.49 6.50
C GLY A 86 -3.05 -0.90 5.04
N GLY A 87 -3.99 -0.50 4.21
CA GLY A 87 -4.09 -0.90 2.82
C GLY A 87 -4.02 0.24 1.83
N GLU A 88 -4.13 -0.12 0.58
CA GLU A 88 -4.25 0.76 -0.57
C GLU A 88 -5.59 0.50 -1.27
N LYS A 89 -5.89 1.27 -2.30
CA LYS A 89 -7.12 1.16 -3.11
C LYS A 89 -8.38 1.21 -2.22
N GLU A 90 -9.34 0.32 -2.41
CA GLU A 90 -10.59 0.31 -1.62
C GLU A 90 -10.39 -0.12 -0.16
N THR A 91 -9.25 -0.70 0.19
CA THR A 91 -8.92 -0.97 1.60
C THR A 91 -8.45 0.27 2.35
N GLY A 92 -8.37 1.42 1.67
CA GLY A 92 -8.06 2.73 2.23
C GLY A 92 -6.57 3.00 2.34
N GLY A 93 -6.17 4.27 2.30
CA GLY A 93 -4.78 4.75 2.35
C GLY A 93 -4.27 5.11 3.74
N GLY A 94 -5.03 4.84 4.80
CA GLY A 94 -4.62 5.11 6.17
C GLY A 94 -3.66 4.05 6.72
N ARG A 95 -3.00 4.41 7.82
CA ARG A 95 -2.14 3.48 8.56
C ARG A 95 -2.42 3.60 10.04
N GLU A 96 -2.29 2.47 10.76
CA GLU A 96 -2.43 2.38 12.21
C GLU A 96 -1.32 1.50 12.83
N SER A 97 -1.29 1.42 14.13
CA SER A 97 -0.36 0.65 14.97
C SER A 97 1.05 1.22 15.02
N GLY A 98 1.95 0.71 14.22
CA GLY A 98 3.38 0.96 14.33
C GLY A 98 3.92 2.10 13.47
N SER A 99 5.25 2.20 13.40
CA SER A 99 5.98 3.19 12.60
C SER A 99 5.53 4.62 12.92
N ASP A 100 5.18 5.39 11.90
CA ASP A 100 4.73 6.79 12.01
C ASP A 100 3.19 6.94 12.01
N ALA A 101 2.46 5.84 12.17
CA ALA A 101 0.98 5.83 12.22
C ALA A 101 0.41 6.78 13.29
N TRP A 102 1.16 7.03 14.38
CA TRP A 102 0.78 8.00 15.41
C TRP A 102 0.51 9.40 14.87
N LYS A 103 1.12 9.78 13.74
CA LYS A 103 0.91 11.08 13.08
C LYS A 103 -0.54 11.26 12.59
N ALA A 104 -1.24 10.16 12.27
CA ALA A 104 -2.64 10.20 11.87
C ALA A 104 -3.58 10.66 13.00
N TYR A 105 -3.17 10.51 14.24
CA TYR A 105 -3.91 10.95 15.43
C TYR A 105 -3.61 12.40 15.82
N MET A 106 -2.68 13.06 15.09
CA MET A 106 -2.24 14.42 15.37
C MET A 106 -2.84 15.39 14.34
N ARG A 107 -3.27 16.55 14.82
CA ARG A 107 -3.65 17.65 13.94
C ARG A 107 -2.39 18.30 13.36
N ARG A 108 -2.25 18.28 12.05
CA ARG A 108 -1.18 19.02 11.36
C ARG A 108 -1.59 20.47 11.23
N GLN A 109 -0.69 21.36 11.65
CA GLN A 109 -0.87 22.81 11.49
C GLN A 109 0.49 23.44 11.17
N THR A 110 0.53 24.24 10.12
CA THR A 110 1.69 25.07 9.82
C THR A 110 1.49 26.44 10.47
N ASN A 111 2.47 26.88 11.26
CA ASN A 111 2.45 28.16 11.94
C ASN A 111 3.67 28.97 11.51
N THR A 112 3.44 30.25 11.24
CA THR A 112 4.49 31.24 11.04
C THR A 112 4.22 32.39 12.00
N ILE A 113 5.21 32.74 12.82
CA ILE A 113 5.09 33.82 13.79
C ILE A 113 6.10 34.89 13.41
N ASN A 114 5.61 36.10 13.14
CA ASN A 114 6.44 37.27 12.98
C ASN A 114 6.60 37.98 14.34
N TYR A 115 7.82 38.05 14.84
CA TYR A 115 8.16 38.79 16.08
C TYR A 115 8.59 40.24 15.80
N GLY A 116 8.72 40.61 14.52
CA GLY A 116 9.05 41.98 14.12
C GLY A 116 7.82 42.86 13.98
N SER A 117 8.04 44.17 13.83
CA SER A 117 7.02 45.15 13.50
C SER A 117 6.78 45.31 12.01
N ASP A 118 7.68 44.78 11.18
CA ASP A 118 7.61 44.87 9.73
C ASP A 118 6.64 43.83 9.16
N LEU A 119 6.00 44.13 8.06
CA LEU A 119 5.18 43.19 7.32
C LEU A 119 6.05 42.44 6.29
N PRO A 120 6.47 41.18 6.60
CA PRO A 120 7.20 40.37 5.65
C PRO A 120 6.25 39.95 4.53
N LEU A 121 6.52 40.42 3.33
CA LEU A 121 5.76 40.02 2.15
C LEU A 121 6.26 38.69 1.59
N ALA A 122 5.39 37.97 0.91
CA ALA A 122 5.78 36.79 0.17
C ALA A 122 6.84 37.12 -0.88
N GLN A 123 7.68 36.14 -1.24
CA GLN A 123 8.80 36.35 -2.15
C GLN A 123 8.37 37.04 -3.47
N GLY A 124 9.05 38.12 -3.82
CA GLY A 124 8.84 38.84 -5.06
C GLY A 124 7.63 39.79 -5.11
N ILE A 125 6.94 40.01 -3.98
CA ILE A 125 5.86 41.00 -3.88
C ILE A 125 6.45 42.31 -3.37
N GLU A 126 6.33 43.38 -4.17
CA GLU A 126 6.66 44.74 -3.80
C GLU A 126 5.42 45.61 -4.00
N PHE A 127 5.05 46.41 -3.00
CA PHE A 127 4.03 47.47 -3.16
C PHE A 127 4.72 48.78 -3.38
N ASN A 128 4.61 49.36 -4.57
CA ASN A 128 4.97 50.73 -4.84
C ASN A 128 3.82 51.64 -4.36
N LEU A 129 3.97 52.18 -3.18
CA LEU A 129 3.06 53.20 -2.61
C LEU A 129 3.50 54.59 -3.03
#